data_6dfa9f392453a34292b21d39140cecd2
#
_entry.id   6dfa9f392453a34292b21d39140cecd2
#
_cell.length_a   1.000
_cell.length_b   1.000
_cell.length_c   1.000
_cell.angle_alpha   90.00
_cell.angle_beta   90.00
_cell.angle_gamma   90.00
#
_symmetry.space_group_name_H-M   'P 1'
#
loop_
_entity.id
_entity.type
_entity.pdbx_description
1 polymer ?
#
loop_
_entity_poly.entity_id
_entity_poly.type
_entity_poly.pdbx_seq_one_letter_code
_entity_poly.pdbx_strand_id
1 'polypeptide(L)'
;MFKQYIVLLLTLSTLLFSASVHSNFFDDVSQAYIPTDVNEIIVGDGTAPIIEIEAHTPLPLGVAVILTSSYPSSLTLAQGQSLGSALAEKGWNVLISPLSLPIEKMAITSIGTNSSSSNTNSNDTAAASIDKNRMASDDMNESNMATEGLHPRSSLLSNNLDFQQATTNLAIHLNALNNHLQSRPGYRLYIAQGMSAASYLSAIQIQPDLQPDSFIAVSPFWPETLINSRIIKNIAKSSYPILDISIEGLSEWELNTAPERKKRSKNELKLHYRQVKIPRNLLTFSINKNQKNPHIQSVANSTIGWTRYLGW
;
A
#
# COMPACT_ATOMS: atom_id res chain seq x y z
N MET A 1 58.83 10.10 -9.40
CA MET A 1 58.03 10.09 -8.15
C MET A 1 56.83 11.04 -8.20
N PHE A 2 56.94 12.27 -8.60
CA PHE A 2 55.85 13.27 -8.58
C PHE A 2 54.60 12.87 -9.42
N LYS A 3 54.76 12.25 -10.59
CA LYS A 3 53.67 11.81 -11.46
C LYS A 3 52.82 10.66 -10.83
N GLN A 4 53.42 9.83 -10.01
CA GLN A 4 52.69 8.71 -9.37
C GLN A 4 51.80 9.20 -8.25
N TYR A 5 52.17 10.25 -7.52
CA TYR A 5 51.32 10.85 -6.48
C TYR A 5 50.09 11.57 -7.04
N ILE A 6 50.20 12.20 -8.22
CA ILE A 6 49.08 12.87 -8.89
C ILE A 6 48.03 11.85 -9.36
N VAL A 7 48.46 10.72 -9.88
CA VAL A 7 47.53 9.64 -10.29
C VAL A 7 46.82 9.03 -9.08
N LEU A 8 47.57 8.81 -7.98
CA LEU A 8 47.01 8.30 -6.75
C LEU A 8 45.98 9.27 -6.10
N LEU A 9 46.27 10.56 -6.16
CA LEU A 9 45.37 11.60 -5.64
C LEU A 9 44.11 11.74 -6.50
N LEU A 10 44.22 11.60 -7.81
CA LEU A 10 43.09 11.63 -8.75
C LEU A 10 42.18 10.39 -8.58
N THR A 11 42.76 9.20 -8.36
CA THR A 11 41.96 7.98 -8.12
C THR A 11 41.30 7.98 -6.75
N LEU A 12 41.92 8.59 -5.73
CA LEU A 12 41.31 8.73 -4.41
C LEU A 12 40.15 9.73 -4.41
N SER A 13 40.23 10.80 -5.22
CA SER A 13 39.16 11.79 -5.32
C SER A 13 37.91 11.23 -6.03
N THR A 14 38.07 10.31 -6.99
CA THR A 14 36.93 9.69 -7.67
C THR A 14 36.19 8.65 -6.80
N LEU A 15 36.89 8.06 -5.84
CA LEU A 15 36.27 7.13 -4.87
C LEU A 15 35.41 7.84 -3.81
N LEU A 16 35.65 9.12 -3.56
CA LEU A 16 34.89 9.90 -2.56
C LEU A 16 33.56 10.46 -3.11
N PHE A 17 33.33 10.44 -4.42
CA PHE A 17 32.08 10.94 -5.03
C PHE A 17 31.02 9.89 -5.30
N SER A 18 31.23 8.63 -4.91
CA SER A 18 30.24 7.55 -5.07
C SER A 18 29.39 7.32 -3.82
N ALA A 19 29.32 8.25 -2.90
CA ALA A 19 28.28 8.24 -1.91
C ALA A 19 26.95 8.56 -2.62
N SER A 20 26.28 7.54 -3.12
CA SER A 20 24.89 7.65 -3.53
C SER A 20 24.10 8.21 -2.34
N VAL A 21 23.74 9.48 -2.44
CA VAL A 21 22.79 10.10 -1.52
C VAL A 21 21.46 9.37 -1.75
N HIS A 22 21.27 8.24 -1.08
CA HIS A 22 19.94 7.72 -0.86
C HIS A 22 19.30 8.70 0.12
N SER A 23 18.60 9.69 -0.41
CA SER A 23 17.67 10.50 0.37
C SER A 23 16.71 9.52 1.03
N ASN A 24 16.87 9.31 2.32
CA ASN A 24 16.05 8.40 3.07
C ASN A 24 14.69 9.09 3.18
N PHE A 25 13.62 8.51 2.64
CA PHE A 25 12.26 9.04 2.76
C PHE A 25 11.92 9.48 4.19
N PHE A 26 12.44 8.78 5.18
CA PHE A 26 12.27 9.09 6.59
C PHE A 26 13.03 10.35 7.02
N ASP A 27 14.21 10.62 6.45
CA ASP A 27 14.95 11.86 6.72
C ASP A 27 14.18 13.07 6.19
N ASP A 28 13.59 12.96 5.00
CA ASP A 28 12.74 14.02 4.44
C ASP A 28 11.48 14.26 5.29
N VAL A 29 10.88 13.22 5.84
CA VAL A 29 9.74 13.34 6.77
C VAL A 29 10.16 14.05 8.05
N SER A 30 11.27 13.65 8.65
CA SER A 30 11.78 14.25 9.90
C SER A 30 12.16 15.72 9.73
N GLN A 31 12.67 16.10 8.55
CA GLN A 31 13.01 17.49 8.24
C GLN A 31 11.79 18.38 7.92
N ALA A 32 10.68 17.79 7.44
CA ALA A 32 9.47 18.52 7.10
C ALA A 32 8.64 18.93 8.33
N TYR A 33 8.92 18.37 9.50
CA TYR A 33 8.20 18.60 10.75
C TYR A 33 9.10 19.25 11.82
N ILE A 34 8.45 19.93 12.77
CA ILE A 34 9.15 20.46 13.94
C ILE A 34 9.68 19.26 14.75
N PRO A 35 10.95 19.23 15.13
CA PRO A 35 11.57 18.08 15.81
C PRO A 35 10.85 17.58 17.06
N THR A 36 10.05 18.44 17.72
CA THR A 36 9.27 18.11 18.91
C THR A 36 8.03 17.24 18.62
N ASP A 37 7.56 17.23 17.37
CA ASP A 37 6.32 16.52 16.97
C ASP A 37 6.62 15.15 16.36
N VAL A 38 7.90 14.82 16.12
CA VAL A 38 8.35 13.58 15.52
C VAL A 38 9.05 12.74 16.54
N ASN A 39 8.49 11.58 16.83
CA ASN A 39 9.12 10.52 17.60
C ASN A 39 9.68 9.45 16.65
N GLU A 40 10.59 8.63 17.11
CA GLU A 40 11.13 7.51 16.35
C GLU A 40 10.81 6.18 17.03
N ILE A 41 10.47 5.20 16.23
CA ILE A 41 10.32 3.81 16.66
C ILE A 41 11.37 2.93 15.99
N ILE A 42 11.82 1.90 16.70
CA ILE A 42 12.78 0.92 16.16
C ILE A 42 12.00 -0.09 15.32
N VAL A 43 12.33 -0.20 14.03
CA VAL A 43 11.71 -1.11 13.06
C VAL A 43 12.79 -2.00 12.45
N GLY A 44 12.85 -3.25 12.89
CA GLY A 44 13.95 -4.15 12.51
C GLY A 44 15.31 -3.59 12.94
N ASP A 45 16.20 -3.40 11.97
CA ASP A 45 17.55 -2.85 12.20
C ASP A 45 17.62 -1.33 12.02
N GLY A 46 16.49 -0.67 11.76
CA GLY A 46 16.43 0.77 11.50
C GLY A 46 15.45 1.49 12.42
N THR A 47 15.28 2.79 12.18
CA THR A 47 14.26 3.61 12.84
C THR A 47 13.25 4.13 11.81
N ALA A 48 12.02 4.36 12.26
CA ALA A 48 10.98 4.99 11.48
C ALA A 48 10.36 6.14 12.27
N PRO A 49 10.14 7.31 11.63
CA PRO A 49 9.50 8.43 12.30
C PRO A 49 8.01 8.16 12.48
N ILE A 50 7.47 8.64 13.58
CA ILE A 50 6.03 8.69 13.85
C ILE A 50 5.66 10.09 14.30
N ILE A 51 4.46 10.53 13.91
CA ILE A 51 3.93 11.82 14.32
C ILE A 51 2.73 11.58 15.22
N GLU A 52 2.77 12.16 16.40
CA GLU A 52 1.71 12.02 17.39
C GLU A 52 0.88 13.29 17.50
N ILE A 53 -0.45 13.13 17.51
CA ILE A 53 -1.40 14.21 17.76
C ILE A 53 -2.27 13.79 18.95
N GLU A 54 -2.20 14.55 20.01
CA GLU A 54 -2.99 14.29 21.22
C GLU A 54 -4.48 14.56 20.99
N ALA A 55 -5.33 13.79 21.67
CA ALA A 55 -6.76 14.02 21.68
C ALA A 55 -7.09 15.39 22.30
N HIS A 56 -8.01 16.12 21.69
CA HIS A 56 -8.49 17.39 22.23
C HIS A 56 -9.52 17.21 23.37
N THR A 57 -9.84 15.99 23.73
CA THR A 57 -10.76 15.68 24.84
C THR A 57 -9.99 15.19 26.07
N PRO A 58 -10.46 15.47 27.28
CA PRO A 58 -9.76 15.06 28.51
C PRO A 58 -9.63 13.54 28.66
N LEU A 59 -10.56 12.78 28.09
CA LEU A 59 -10.54 11.31 28.12
C LEU A 59 -10.47 10.77 26.69
N PRO A 60 -9.33 10.28 26.24
CA PRO A 60 -9.20 9.73 24.89
C PRO A 60 -9.94 8.39 24.76
N LEU A 61 -10.53 8.15 23.58
CA LEU A 61 -11.20 6.91 23.22
C LEU A 61 -10.19 5.77 23.04
N GLY A 62 -9.00 6.10 22.58
CA GLY A 62 -7.93 5.17 22.25
C GLY A 62 -6.96 5.77 21.27
N VAL A 63 -6.29 4.93 20.49
CA VAL A 63 -5.30 5.36 19.49
C VAL A 63 -5.77 5.03 18.08
N ALA A 64 -5.80 6.04 17.22
CA ALA A 64 -6.02 5.89 15.78
C ALA A 64 -4.65 5.94 15.07
N VAL A 65 -4.24 4.82 14.48
CA VAL A 65 -3.01 4.68 13.70
C VAL A 65 -3.34 4.93 12.23
N ILE A 66 -2.74 5.96 11.64
CA ILE A 66 -2.90 6.31 10.23
C ILE A 66 -1.64 5.92 9.47
N LEU A 67 -1.76 4.93 8.60
CA LEU A 67 -0.66 4.49 7.75
C LEU A 67 -0.60 5.36 6.50
N THR A 68 0.47 6.13 6.35
CA THR A 68 0.71 6.98 5.19
C THR A 68 1.84 6.43 4.36
N SER A 69 1.83 6.66 3.06
CA SER A 69 2.93 6.25 2.18
C SER A 69 2.94 7.04 0.88
N SER A 70 4.04 6.95 0.17
CA SER A 70 4.19 7.49 -1.18
C SER A 70 3.71 6.54 -2.28
N TYR A 71 3.12 5.39 -1.93
CA TYR A 71 2.46 4.53 -2.92
C TYR A 71 1.36 5.27 -3.68
N PRO A 72 1.19 5.00 -4.97
CA PRO A 72 0.07 5.54 -5.72
C PRO A 72 -1.26 5.25 -5.01
N SER A 73 -2.12 6.25 -4.96
CA SER A 73 -3.45 6.17 -4.34
C SER A 73 -3.48 5.88 -2.83
N SER A 74 -2.35 5.92 -2.14
CA SER A 74 -2.29 5.86 -0.67
C SER A 74 -2.49 7.23 -0.03
N LEU A 75 -2.72 7.26 1.28
CA LEU A 75 -2.74 8.51 2.03
C LEU A 75 -1.34 9.14 2.03
N THR A 76 -1.25 10.37 1.59
CA THR A 76 -0.03 11.17 1.77
C THR A 76 0.09 11.62 3.23
N LEU A 77 1.28 12.03 3.64
CA LEU A 77 1.53 12.52 4.99
C LEU A 77 0.64 13.73 5.34
N ALA A 78 0.48 14.68 4.42
CA ALA A 78 -0.40 15.83 4.60
C ALA A 78 -1.88 15.45 4.74
N GLN A 79 -2.33 14.44 4.00
CA GLN A 79 -3.68 13.89 4.13
C GLN A 79 -3.85 13.17 5.47
N GLY A 80 -2.84 12.39 5.88
CA GLY A 80 -2.80 11.73 7.19
C GLY A 80 -2.90 12.72 8.33
N GLN A 81 -2.18 13.84 8.25
CA GLN A 81 -2.21 14.91 9.24
C GLN A 81 -3.58 15.60 9.30
N SER A 82 -4.18 15.91 8.15
CA SER A 82 -5.52 16.48 8.08
C SER A 82 -6.59 15.53 8.66
N LEU A 83 -6.49 14.24 8.35
CA LEU A 83 -7.35 13.20 8.91
C LEU A 83 -7.13 13.08 10.43
N GLY A 84 -5.87 13.05 10.86
CA GLY A 84 -5.47 12.93 12.25
C GLY A 84 -6.02 14.08 13.10
N SER A 85 -5.88 15.32 12.64
CA SER A 85 -6.45 16.49 13.33
C SER A 85 -7.96 16.37 13.49
N ALA A 86 -8.68 15.91 12.45
CA ALA A 86 -10.14 15.73 12.54
C ALA A 86 -10.55 14.62 13.53
N LEU A 87 -9.74 13.58 13.68
CA LEU A 87 -9.98 12.52 14.67
C LEU A 87 -9.60 12.94 16.08
N ALA A 88 -8.53 13.73 16.25
CA ALA A 88 -8.11 14.28 17.53
C ALA A 88 -9.17 15.21 18.14
N GLU A 89 -9.86 16.01 17.31
CA GLU A 89 -11.03 16.81 17.72
C GLU A 89 -12.19 15.94 18.28
N LYS A 90 -12.20 14.65 17.96
CA LYS A 90 -13.25 13.70 18.39
C LYS A 90 -12.80 12.73 19.47
N GLY A 91 -11.64 12.97 20.08
CA GLY A 91 -11.17 12.22 21.22
C GLY A 91 -10.24 11.05 20.91
N TRP A 92 -9.67 10.99 19.72
CA TRP A 92 -8.66 9.99 19.40
C TRP A 92 -7.25 10.56 19.61
N ASN A 93 -6.40 9.83 20.33
CA ASN A 93 -4.97 10.04 20.16
C ASN A 93 -4.60 9.52 18.78
N VAL A 94 -3.88 10.30 18.00
CA VAL A 94 -3.55 9.91 16.63
C VAL A 94 -2.06 9.67 16.50
N LEU A 95 -1.72 8.57 15.85
CA LEU A 95 -0.35 8.23 15.50
C LEU A 95 -0.28 8.09 13.98
N ILE A 96 0.43 9.00 13.32
CA ILE A 96 0.66 8.94 11.88
C ILE A 96 1.98 8.24 11.65
N SER A 97 1.95 7.16 10.90
CA SER A 97 3.11 6.33 10.64
C SER A 97 3.40 6.26 9.14
N PRO A 98 4.43 6.96 8.68
CA PRO A 98 4.90 6.86 7.31
C PRO A 98 5.48 5.48 7.03
N LEU A 99 5.09 4.90 5.90
CA LEU A 99 5.63 3.64 5.42
C LEU A 99 6.65 3.89 4.31
N SER A 100 7.77 3.20 4.35
CA SER A 100 8.73 3.23 3.26
C SER A 100 8.12 2.68 1.96
N LEU A 101 8.62 3.14 0.83
CA LEU A 101 8.24 2.59 -0.48
C LEU A 101 8.52 1.09 -0.54
N PRO A 102 7.72 0.34 -1.32
CA PRO A 102 8.03 -1.04 -1.59
C PRO A 102 9.37 -1.14 -2.29
N ILE A 103 10.08 -2.18 -1.98
CA ILE A 103 11.29 -2.54 -2.70
C ILE A 103 10.85 -2.95 -4.11
N GLU A 104 11.36 -2.25 -5.11
CA GLU A 104 11.20 -2.69 -6.49
C GLU A 104 11.77 -4.10 -6.61
N LYS A 105 11.08 -4.99 -7.32
CA LYS A 105 11.65 -6.28 -7.70
C LYS A 105 12.97 -5.97 -8.38
N MET A 106 14.08 -6.28 -7.73
CA MET A 106 15.38 -6.22 -8.38
C MET A 106 15.27 -7.05 -9.64
N ALA A 107 15.31 -6.40 -10.81
CA ALA A 107 15.57 -7.11 -12.04
C ALA A 107 16.90 -7.80 -11.79
N ILE A 108 16.87 -9.12 -11.63
CA ILE A 108 18.08 -9.94 -11.70
C ILE A 108 18.54 -9.73 -13.12
N THR A 109 19.35 -8.70 -13.33
CA THR A 109 20.12 -8.54 -14.54
C THR A 109 21.07 -9.73 -14.47
N SER A 110 20.63 -10.84 -15.08
CA SER A 110 21.55 -11.93 -15.41
C SER A 110 22.66 -11.25 -16.18
N ILE A 111 23.79 -11.05 -15.51
CA ILE A 111 25.05 -10.70 -16.17
C ILE A 111 25.30 -11.91 -17.07
N GLY A 112 24.78 -11.79 -18.31
CA GLY A 112 25.07 -12.70 -19.36
C GLY A 112 26.57 -12.59 -19.60
N THR A 113 27.30 -13.58 -19.13
CA THR A 113 28.62 -13.90 -19.62
C THR A 113 28.46 -14.06 -21.13
N ASN A 114 28.74 -12.99 -21.88
CA ASN A 114 28.96 -13.08 -23.32
C ASN A 114 30.18 -13.96 -23.58
N SER A 115 29.97 -15.24 -23.69
CA SER A 115 30.88 -16.11 -24.39
C SER A 115 30.54 -16.01 -25.88
N SER A 116 31.34 -15.19 -26.57
CA SER A 116 31.46 -15.14 -28.02
C SER A 116 31.82 -16.56 -28.56
N SER A 117 30.96 -17.11 -29.41
CA SER A 117 31.43 -18.07 -30.40
C SER A 117 30.65 -17.93 -31.69
N SER A 118 31.38 -17.41 -32.64
CA SER A 118 31.43 -17.50 -34.11
C SER A 118 30.40 -18.38 -34.83
N ASN A 119 29.84 -17.73 -35.87
CA ASN A 119 29.53 -18.23 -37.23
C ASN A 119 29.39 -19.72 -37.50
N THR A 120 28.27 -20.05 -38.10
CA THR A 120 28.29 -20.66 -39.47
C THR A 120 26.94 -20.55 -40.15
N ASN A 121 26.98 -20.10 -41.40
CA ASN A 121 25.93 -20.10 -42.40
C ASN A 121 25.54 -21.54 -42.81
N SER A 122 24.27 -21.78 -43.10
CA SER A 122 23.90 -22.51 -44.33
C SER A 122 22.38 -22.34 -44.61
N ASN A 123 22.13 -21.93 -45.84
CA ASN A 123 20.87 -21.97 -46.54
C ASN A 123 20.37 -23.42 -46.66
N ASP A 124 19.05 -23.58 -46.76
CA ASP A 124 18.34 -24.21 -47.89
C ASP A 124 16.85 -24.35 -47.58
N THR A 125 16.08 -23.72 -48.34
CA THR A 125 15.06 -24.06 -49.36
C THR A 125 14.09 -25.21 -49.06
N ALA A 126 12.82 -24.83 -49.19
CA ALA A 126 11.75 -25.47 -49.95
C ALA A 126 10.68 -26.33 -49.26
N ALA A 127 9.46 -25.86 -49.54
CA ALA A 127 8.31 -26.58 -50.09
C ALA A 127 7.34 -27.32 -49.17
N ALA A 128 6.22 -26.74 -49.07
CA ALA A 128 4.85 -27.22 -49.29
C ALA A 128 4.50 -28.66 -49.02
N SER A 129 3.51 -28.89 -48.17
CA SER A 129 2.36 -29.71 -48.57
C SER A 129 1.15 -29.48 -47.65
N ILE A 130 0.07 -29.26 -48.29
CA ILE A 130 -1.30 -29.24 -47.77
C ILE A 130 -1.68 -30.69 -47.47
N ASP A 131 -2.30 -30.91 -46.33
CA ASP A 131 -3.29 -31.96 -46.24
C ASP A 131 -4.41 -31.62 -45.27
N LYS A 132 -5.63 -31.65 -45.84
CA LYS A 132 -6.90 -31.60 -45.16
C LYS A 132 -7.19 -32.95 -44.55
N ASN A 133 -7.57 -33.02 -43.32
CA ASN A 133 -8.64 -33.95 -42.95
C ASN A 133 -9.43 -33.47 -41.73
N ARG A 134 -10.68 -33.33 -41.98
CA ARG A 134 -11.87 -33.20 -41.18
C ARG A 134 -11.98 -34.35 -40.18
N MET A 135 -12.33 -34.09 -38.96
CA MET A 135 -13.51 -34.72 -38.35
C MET A 135 -13.88 -34.03 -37.05
N ALA A 136 -15.16 -33.78 -36.90
CA ALA A 136 -15.84 -33.20 -35.79
C ALA A 136 -15.73 -34.10 -34.54
N SER A 137 -15.56 -33.49 -33.38
CA SER A 137 -16.20 -33.93 -32.18
C SER A 137 -16.55 -32.69 -31.36
N ASP A 138 -17.85 -32.47 -31.27
CA ASP A 138 -18.49 -31.63 -30.27
C ASP A 138 -18.06 -32.15 -28.88
N ASP A 139 -17.35 -31.30 -28.16
CA ASP A 139 -17.39 -31.35 -26.72
C ASP A 139 -17.44 -29.92 -26.22
N MET A 140 -18.58 -29.63 -25.64
CA MET A 140 -18.88 -28.40 -24.92
C MET A 140 -17.82 -28.14 -23.87
N ASN A 141 -16.99 -27.16 -24.11
CA ASN A 141 -16.20 -26.50 -23.07
C ASN A 141 -16.70 -25.05 -22.93
N GLU A 142 -17.94 -24.97 -22.45
CA GLU A 142 -18.51 -23.76 -21.90
C GLU A 142 -17.80 -23.47 -20.58
N SER A 143 -16.70 -22.76 -20.56
CA SER A 143 -16.25 -22.08 -19.32
C SER A 143 -15.01 -21.22 -19.42
N ASN A 144 -14.66 -20.62 -20.56
CA ASN A 144 -13.59 -19.63 -20.53
C ASN A 144 -13.78 -18.43 -21.51
N MET A 145 -15.01 -18.12 -21.83
CA MET A 145 -15.35 -16.87 -22.53
C MET A 145 -15.93 -15.85 -21.56
N ALA A 146 -15.19 -15.45 -20.57
CA ALA A 146 -15.58 -14.24 -19.85
C ALA A 146 -14.36 -13.57 -19.24
N THR A 147 -14.14 -12.34 -19.64
CA THR A 147 -13.42 -11.31 -18.88
C THR A 147 -11.96 -11.01 -19.22
N GLU A 148 -11.43 -11.34 -20.34
CA GLU A 148 -10.13 -10.77 -20.74
C GLU A 148 -10.17 -9.24 -21.02
N GLY A 149 -11.35 -8.64 -21.08
CA GLY A 149 -11.51 -7.20 -21.40
C GLY A 149 -11.66 -6.26 -20.20
N LEU A 150 -11.79 -6.76 -18.97
CA LEU A 150 -12.21 -5.96 -17.81
C LEU A 150 -11.11 -5.74 -16.76
N HIS A 151 -9.91 -6.26 -16.95
CA HIS A 151 -8.83 -6.01 -16.00
C HIS A 151 -8.11 -4.70 -16.33
N PRO A 152 -7.99 -3.79 -15.37
CA PRO A 152 -7.20 -2.59 -15.55
C PRO A 152 -5.78 -2.94 -15.97
N ARG A 153 -5.24 -2.22 -16.95
CA ARG A 153 -3.84 -2.40 -17.34
C ARG A 153 -2.95 -1.98 -16.17
N SER A 154 -2.07 -2.86 -15.71
CA SER A 154 -1.05 -2.48 -14.74
C SER A 154 -0.14 -1.41 -15.36
N SER A 155 0.13 -0.33 -14.62
CA SER A 155 1.16 0.61 -15.03
C SER A 155 2.55 -0.06 -14.96
N LEU A 156 3.52 0.41 -15.74
CA LEU A 156 4.90 -0.11 -15.71
C LEU A 156 5.49 -0.08 -14.28
N LEU A 157 5.10 0.93 -13.47
CA LEU A 157 5.50 1.04 -12.07
C LEU A 157 4.95 -0.11 -11.21
N SER A 158 3.73 -0.58 -11.49
CA SER A 158 3.10 -1.62 -10.67
C SER A 158 3.70 -3.01 -10.91
N ASN A 159 4.27 -3.26 -12.09
CA ASN A 159 4.90 -4.54 -12.41
C ASN A 159 6.20 -4.80 -11.63
N ASN A 160 6.81 -3.74 -11.12
CA ASN A 160 8.06 -3.82 -10.38
C ASN A 160 7.86 -3.89 -8.86
N LEU A 161 6.63 -3.81 -8.36
CA LEU A 161 6.35 -3.83 -6.93
C LEU A 161 6.24 -5.26 -6.40
N ASP A 162 6.99 -5.57 -5.35
CA ASP A 162 6.90 -6.84 -4.66
C ASP A 162 5.88 -6.78 -3.51
N PHE A 163 4.73 -7.40 -3.72
CA PHE A 163 3.67 -7.47 -2.70
C PHE A 163 4.10 -8.24 -1.46
N GLN A 164 4.84 -9.33 -1.64
CA GLN A 164 5.28 -10.16 -0.52
C GLN A 164 6.26 -9.39 0.37
N GLN A 165 7.22 -8.73 -0.24
CA GLN A 165 8.18 -7.89 0.48
C GLN A 165 7.48 -6.72 1.18
N ALA A 166 6.57 -6.02 0.49
CA ALA A 166 5.78 -4.94 1.07
C ALA A 166 4.97 -5.40 2.30
N THR A 167 4.36 -6.59 2.20
CA THR A 167 3.59 -7.18 3.29
C THR A 167 4.48 -7.57 4.48
N THR A 168 5.65 -8.16 4.23
CA THR A 168 6.61 -8.55 5.26
C THR A 168 7.19 -7.34 5.98
N ASN A 169 7.61 -6.32 5.24
CA ASN A 169 8.12 -5.07 5.82
C ASN A 169 7.06 -4.39 6.68
N LEU A 170 5.82 -4.36 6.20
CA LEU A 170 4.72 -3.80 6.97
C LEU A 170 4.44 -4.62 8.24
N ALA A 171 4.54 -5.94 8.22
CA ALA A 171 4.36 -6.77 9.39
C ALA A 171 5.41 -6.45 10.48
N ILE A 172 6.67 -6.25 10.08
CA ILE A 172 7.75 -5.83 11.00
C ILE A 172 7.44 -4.44 11.57
N HIS A 173 6.98 -3.52 10.73
CA HIS A 173 6.62 -2.16 11.14
C HIS A 173 5.43 -2.14 12.12
N LEU A 174 4.39 -2.94 11.86
CA LEU A 174 3.23 -3.08 12.74
C LEU A 174 3.62 -3.66 14.10
N ASN A 175 4.58 -4.56 14.15
CA ASN A 175 5.10 -5.11 15.40
C ASN A 175 5.76 -4.02 16.23
N ALA A 176 6.60 -3.18 15.62
CA ALA A 176 7.21 -2.03 16.29
C ALA A 176 6.16 -1.03 16.80
N LEU A 177 5.15 -0.71 15.98
CA LEU A 177 4.02 0.12 16.40
C LEU A 177 3.25 -0.48 17.57
N ASN A 178 2.96 -1.78 17.53
CA ASN A 178 2.28 -2.46 18.63
C ASN A 178 3.05 -2.39 19.92
N ASN A 179 4.38 -2.59 19.89
CA ASN A 179 5.24 -2.44 21.05
C ASN A 179 5.21 -1.01 21.61
N HIS A 180 5.28 -0.01 20.74
CA HIS A 180 5.17 1.40 21.14
C HIS A 180 3.82 1.73 21.79
N LEU A 181 2.75 1.07 21.33
CA LEU A 181 1.39 1.31 21.81
C LEU A 181 0.99 0.47 23.04
N GLN A 182 1.81 -0.46 23.52
CA GLN A 182 1.45 -1.37 24.62
C GLN A 182 1.02 -0.65 25.89
N SER A 183 1.66 0.49 26.20
CA SER A 183 1.35 1.29 27.39
C SER A 183 0.14 2.20 27.25
N ARG A 184 -0.43 2.31 26.06
CA ARG A 184 -1.55 3.23 25.77
C ARG A 184 -2.88 2.50 25.90
N PRO A 185 -3.77 2.93 26.81
CA PRO A 185 -5.08 2.31 26.97
C PRO A 185 -6.06 2.72 25.86
N GLY A 186 -7.19 2.00 25.79
CA GLY A 186 -8.29 2.30 24.88
C GLY A 186 -8.26 1.48 23.59
N TYR A 187 -9.14 1.84 22.67
CA TYR A 187 -9.31 1.13 21.41
C TYR A 187 -8.18 1.41 20.42
N ARG A 188 -7.91 0.43 19.56
CA ARG A 188 -6.92 0.51 18.48
C ARG A 188 -7.61 0.53 17.13
N LEU A 189 -7.63 1.68 16.52
CA LEU A 189 -8.19 1.93 15.21
C LEU A 189 -7.07 2.07 14.18
N TYR A 190 -7.02 1.22 13.18
CA TYR A 190 -6.07 1.38 12.07
C TYR A 190 -6.77 1.90 10.83
N ILE A 191 -6.10 2.82 10.12
CA ILE A 191 -6.61 3.45 8.91
C ILE A 191 -5.52 3.40 7.84
N ALA A 192 -5.87 2.84 6.68
CA ALA A 192 -4.97 2.80 5.52
C ALA A 192 -5.75 2.93 4.22
N GLN A 193 -5.10 3.45 3.18
CA GLN A 193 -5.71 3.67 1.87
C GLN A 193 -4.92 2.97 0.76
N GLY A 194 -5.62 2.49 -0.27
CA GLY A 194 -5.04 1.97 -1.49
C GLY A 194 -4.16 0.74 -1.25
N MET A 195 -2.95 0.80 -1.77
CA MET A 195 -1.98 -0.29 -1.68
C MET A 195 -1.51 -0.57 -0.26
N SER A 196 -1.38 0.46 0.59
CA SER A 196 -1.06 0.29 2.01
C SER A 196 -2.15 -0.46 2.75
N ALA A 197 -3.43 -0.22 2.42
CA ALA A 197 -4.55 -0.98 2.99
C ALA A 197 -4.53 -2.45 2.54
N ALA A 198 -4.16 -2.72 1.30
CA ALA A 198 -4.00 -4.07 0.78
C ALA A 198 -2.89 -4.85 1.50
N SER A 199 -1.74 -4.22 1.66
CA SER A 199 -0.61 -4.81 2.40
C SER A 199 -0.95 -5.04 3.87
N TYR A 200 -1.66 -4.10 4.52
CA TYR A 200 -2.13 -4.24 5.91
C TYR A 200 -3.02 -5.47 6.09
N LEU A 201 -4.04 -5.63 5.25
CA LEU A 201 -4.95 -6.77 5.31
C LEU A 201 -4.23 -8.11 5.13
N SER A 202 -3.10 -8.13 4.44
CA SER A 202 -2.29 -9.34 4.26
C SER A 202 -1.31 -9.54 5.41
N ALA A 203 -0.70 -8.47 5.94
CA ALA A 203 0.23 -8.54 7.06
C ALA A 203 -0.46 -9.08 8.33
N ILE A 204 -1.68 -8.66 8.62
CA ILE A 204 -2.47 -9.17 9.76
C ILE A 204 -2.82 -10.66 9.61
N GLN A 205 -2.91 -11.20 8.39
CA GLN A 205 -3.08 -12.66 8.22
C GLN A 205 -1.81 -13.44 8.59
N ILE A 206 -0.64 -12.83 8.44
CA ILE A 206 0.65 -13.44 8.82
C ILE A 206 0.86 -13.35 10.34
N GLN A 207 0.41 -12.25 10.95
CA GLN A 207 0.58 -11.96 12.38
C GLN A 207 -0.78 -11.62 13.03
N PRO A 208 -1.60 -12.62 13.35
CA PRO A 208 -2.95 -12.40 13.91
C PRO A 208 -2.95 -11.67 15.26
N ASP A 209 -1.87 -11.73 16.02
CA ASP A 209 -1.73 -11.07 17.33
C ASP A 209 -1.69 -9.53 17.23
N LEU A 210 -1.47 -9.00 16.01
CA LEU A 210 -1.48 -7.57 15.73
C LEU A 210 -2.85 -7.06 15.25
N GLN A 211 -3.92 -7.83 15.43
CA GLN A 211 -5.25 -7.43 15.01
C GLN A 211 -5.71 -6.15 15.73
N PRO A 212 -6.34 -5.21 14.99
CA PRO A 212 -6.92 -4.01 15.58
C PRO A 212 -8.28 -4.31 16.19
N ASP A 213 -8.78 -3.40 17.04
CA ASP A 213 -10.18 -3.42 17.45
C ASP A 213 -11.10 -3.04 16.28
N SER A 214 -10.61 -2.21 15.34
CA SER A 214 -11.28 -1.96 14.05
C SER A 214 -10.30 -1.49 13.00
N PHE A 215 -10.61 -1.78 11.73
CA PHE A 215 -9.84 -1.33 10.57
C PHE A 215 -10.70 -0.52 9.59
N ILE A 216 -10.19 0.64 9.19
CA ILE A 216 -10.77 1.47 8.13
C ILE A 216 -9.98 1.24 6.84
N ALA A 217 -10.55 0.45 5.96
CA ALA A 217 -9.98 0.15 4.66
C ALA A 217 -10.48 1.17 3.62
N VAL A 218 -9.64 2.12 3.25
CA VAL A 218 -10.02 3.11 2.24
C VAL A 218 -9.53 2.65 0.87
N SER A 219 -10.48 2.27 0.00
CA SER A 219 -10.23 1.82 -1.37
C SER A 219 -9.07 0.83 -1.48
N PRO A 220 -9.08 -0.29 -0.72
CA PRO A 220 -7.98 -1.25 -0.73
C PRO A 220 -7.87 -1.94 -2.07
N PHE A 221 -6.69 -1.91 -2.69
CA PHE A 221 -6.36 -2.63 -3.92
C PHE A 221 -4.86 -2.86 -4.05
N TRP A 222 -4.51 -3.82 -4.87
CA TRP A 222 -3.18 -4.01 -5.42
C TRP A 222 -3.31 -4.18 -6.94
N PRO A 223 -2.34 -3.69 -7.77
CA PRO A 223 -2.46 -3.76 -9.22
C PRO A 223 -2.17 -5.17 -9.80
N GLU A 224 -2.76 -6.19 -9.18
CA GLU A 224 -2.66 -7.60 -9.56
C GLU A 224 -3.93 -8.35 -9.16
N THR A 225 -4.53 -9.07 -10.10
CA THR A 225 -5.84 -9.75 -9.92
C THR A 225 -5.84 -10.79 -8.81
N LEU A 226 -4.79 -11.62 -8.74
CA LEU A 226 -4.68 -12.67 -7.73
C LEU A 226 -4.61 -12.09 -6.31
N ILE A 227 -3.88 -10.99 -6.16
CA ILE A 227 -3.74 -10.31 -4.88
C ILE A 227 -5.06 -9.66 -4.49
N ASN A 228 -5.77 -9.00 -5.42
CA ASN A 228 -7.08 -8.43 -5.15
C ASN A 228 -8.10 -9.50 -4.71
N SER A 229 -8.08 -10.67 -5.30
CA SER A 229 -8.93 -11.78 -4.89
C SER A 229 -8.65 -12.22 -3.44
N ARG A 230 -7.38 -12.20 -3.02
CA ARG A 230 -6.98 -12.47 -1.62
C ARG A 230 -7.45 -11.36 -0.68
N ILE A 231 -7.29 -10.09 -1.07
CA ILE A 231 -7.74 -8.92 -0.28
C ILE A 231 -9.25 -9.01 -0.03
N ILE A 232 -10.05 -9.30 -1.05
CA ILE A 232 -11.50 -9.48 -0.93
C ILE A 232 -11.83 -10.58 0.09
N LYS A 233 -11.12 -11.72 0.01
CA LYS A 233 -11.28 -12.83 0.95
C LYS A 233 -10.85 -12.45 2.38
N ASN A 234 -9.74 -11.74 2.54
CA ASN A 234 -9.22 -11.32 3.83
C ASN A 234 -10.19 -10.36 4.54
N ILE A 235 -10.78 -9.40 3.82
CA ILE A 235 -11.82 -8.53 4.36
C ILE A 235 -13.02 -9.34 4.83
N ALA A 236 -13.52 -10.25 4.01
CA ALA A 236 -14.72 -11.01 4.33
C ALA A 236 -14.54 -11.95 5.52
N LYS A 237 -13.34 -12.52 5.69
CA LYS A 237 -13.04 -13.52 6.75
C LYS A 237 -12.37 -12.94 7.99
N SER A 238 -12.00 -11.65 8.02
CA SER A 238 -11.40 -11.06 9.21
C SER A 238 -12.35 -11.11 10.42
N SER A 239 -11.77 -11.33 11.60
CA SER A 239 -12.50 -11.41 12.88
C SER A 239 -12.90 -10.03 13.41
N TYR A 240 -12.12 -8.99 13.08
CA TYR A 240 -12.31 -7.63 13.55
C TYR A 240 -13.28 -6.82 12.66
N PRO A 241 -13.94 -5.80 13.22
CA PRO A 241 -14.81 -4.87 12.50
C PRO A 241 -14.08 -4.13 11.37
N ILE A 242 -14.71 -4.02 10.20
CA ILE A 242 -14.15 -3.29 9.05
C ILE A 242 -15.16 -2.27 8.50
N LEU A 243 -14.72 -1.02 8.41
CA LEU A 243 -15.34 -0.01 7.57
C LEU A 243 -14.59 0.02 6.22
N ASP A 244 -15.26 -0.36 5.15
CA ASP A 244 -14.75 -0.33 3.78
C ASP A 244 -15.24 0.97 3.10
N ILE A 245 -14.34 1.92 2.89
CA ILE A 245 -14.65 3.19 2.23
C ILE A 245 -14.20 3.07 0.77
N SER A 246 -15.15 3.09 -0.15
CA SER A 246 -14.90 3.06 -1.59
C SER A 246 -14.94 4.48 -2.14
N ILE A 247 -13.83 4.96 -2.71
CA ILE A 247 -13.73 6.29 -3.33
C ILE A 247 -13.79 6.12 -4.84
N GLU A 248 -14.88 6.61 -5.44
CA GLU A 248 -15.08 6.49 -6.88
C GLU A 248 -13.98 7.22 -7.66
N GLY A 249 -13.35 6.53 -8.60
CA GLY A 249 -12.33 7.10 -9.49
C GLY A 249 -10.95 7.27 -8.88
N LEU A 250 -10.70 6.76 -7.67
CA LEU A 250 -9.35 6.72 -7.10
C LEU A 250 -8.45 5.77 -7.91
N SER A 251 -8.97 4.64 -8.35
CA SER A 251 -8.28 3.63 -9.14
C SER A 251 -9.28 2.79 -9.93
N GLU A 252 -8.90 2.33 -11.13
CA GLU A 252 -9.72 1.39 -11.91
C GLU A 252 -9.88 0.04 -11.18
N TRP A 253 -8.84 -0.38 -10.44
CA TRP A 253 -8.88 -1.57 -9.60
C TRP A 253 -9.94 -1.47 -8.50
N GLU A 254 -10.14 -0.29 -7.96
CA GLU A 254 -11.17 -0.03 -6.93
C GLU A 254 -12.57 -0.23 -7.49
N LEU A 255 -12.86 0.28 -8.68
CA LEU A 255 -14.18 0.13 -9.33
C LEU A 255 -14.58 -1.34 -9.46
N ASN A 256 -13.62 -2.20 -9.76
CA ASN A 256 -13.85 -3.64 -9.95
C ASN A 256 -13.93 -4.40 -8.62
N THR A 257 -13.14 -4.02 -7.63
CA THR A 257 -13.03 -4.77 -6.38
C THR A 257 -14.08 -4.38 -5.33
N ALA A 258 -14.55 -3.13 -5.32
CA ALA A 258 -15.51 -2.65 -4.31
C ALA A 258 -16.83 -3.44 -4.29
N PRO A 259 -17.50 -3.71 -5.42
CA PRO A 259 -18.71 -4.53 -5.43
C PRO A 259 -18.47 -5.95 -4.90
N GLU A 260 -17.34 -6.54 -5.29
CA GLU A 260 -17.00 -7.91 -4.89
C GLU A 260 -16.67 -8.01 -3.39
N ARG A 261 -16.00 -7.00 -2.80
CA ARG A 261 -15.77 -6.93 -1.35
C ARG A 261 -17.11 -6.93 -0.59
N LYS A 262 -18.06 -6.12 -1.03
CA LYS A 262 -19.40 -6.06 -0.43
C LYS A 262 -20.15 -7.37 -0.57
N LYS A 263 -20.17 -7.96 -1.76
CA LYS A 263 -20.82 -9.24 -2.05
C LYS A 263 -20.22 -10.37 -1.20
N ARG A 264 -18.89 -10.46 -1.19
CA ARG A 264 -18.19 -11.52 -0.45
C ARG A 264 -18.42 -11.39 1.07
N SER A 265 -18.33 -10.19 1.64
CA SER A 265 -18.58 -9.95 3.05
C SER A 265 -20.01 -10.31 3.47
N LYS A 266 -20.99 -10.07 2.59
CA LYS A 266 -22.37 -10.50 2.78
C LYS A 266 -22.51 -12.02 2.77
N ASN A 267 -21.87 -12.68 1.81
CA ASN A 267 -21.95 -14.15 1.68
C ASN A 267 -21.29 -14.88 2.85
N GLU A 268 -20.22 -14.31 3.42
CA GLU A 268 -19.53 -14.84 4.60
C GLU A 268 -20.20 -14.39 5.91
N LEU A 269 -21.36 -13.71 5.85
CA LEU A 269 -22.14 -13.23 6.99
C LEU A 269 -21.30 -12.41 7.99
N LYS A 270 -20.39 -11.59 7.50
CA LYS A 270 -19.54 -10.75 8.35
C LYS A 270 -20.35 -9.75 9.13
N LEU A 271 -20.40 -9.90 10.45
CA LEU A 271 -21.27 -9.14 11.36
C LEU A 271 -20.95 -7.63 11.35
N HIS A 272 -19.71 -7.27 11.55
CA HIS A 272 -19.27 -5.88 11.63
C HIS A 272 -18.55 -5.48 10.36
N TYR A 273 -19.32 -5.34 9.28
CA TYR A 273 -18.86 -4.83 7.99
C TYR A 273 -19.84 -3.79 7.46
N ARG A 274 -19.29 -2.66 7.08
CA ARG A 274 -20.05 -1.61 6.40
C ARG A 274 -19.24 -1.08 5.22
N GLN A 275 -19.87 -0.92 4.07
CA GLN A 275 -19.26 -0.23 2.93
C GLN A 275 -19.91 1.12 2.73
N VAL A 276 -19.09 2.17 2.63
CA VAL A 276 -19.48 3.55 2.33
C VAL A 276 -18.85 3.95 1.01
N LYS A 277 -19.61 4.62 0.15
CA LYS A 277 -19.12 5.17 -1.11
C LYS A 277 -18.91 6.67 -0.99
N ILE A 278 -17.75 7.14 -1.41
CA ILE A 278 -17.41 8.56 -1.54
C ILE A 278 -17.39 8.89 -3.04
N PRO A 279 -18.23 9.83 -3.49
CA PRO A 279 -18.31 10.14 -4.92
C PRO A 279 -17.07 10.87 -5.43
N ARG A 280 -16.76 10.68 -6.70
CA ARG A 280 -15.57 11.23 -7.38
C ARG A 280 -15.45 12.75 -7.32
N ASN A 281 -16.56 13.48 -7.30
CA ASN A 281 -16.55 14.94 -7.27
C ASN A 281 -15.88 15.53 -6.00
N LEU A 282 -15.69 14.71 -4.96
CA LEU A 282 -14.96 15.10 -3.75
C LEU A 282 -13.43 14.95 -3.88
N LEU A 283 -12.95 14.34 -4.96
CA LEU A 283 -11.50 14.21 -5.25
C LEU A 283 -10.89 15.50 -5.81
N THR A 284 -11.66 16.57 -6.00
CA THR A 284 -11.14 17.82 -6.53
C THR A 284 -10.02 18.36 -5.65
N PHE A 285 -8.91 18.70 -6.30
CA PHE A 285 -7.76 19.30 -5.62
C PHE A 285 -8.17 20.68 -5.11
N SER A 286 -8.12 20.87 -3.80
CA SER A 286 -8.24 22.19 -3.23
C SER A 286 -6.98 22.99 -3.58
N ILE A 287 -7.11 23.97 -4.46
CA ILE A 287 -6.03 24.89 -4.85
C ILE A 287 -5.67 25.81 -3.67
N ASN A 288 -6.57 26.01 -2.73
CA ASN A 288 -6.35 26.80 -1.54
C ASN A 288 -5.79 25.97 -0.39
N LYS A 289 -4.56 26.26 0.05
CA LYS A 289 -3.90 25.61 1.20
C LYS A 289 -4.73 25.63 2.49
N ASN A 290 -5.68 26.55 2.63
CA ASN A 290 -6.54 26.69 3.80
C ASN A 290 -7.88 25.94 3.70
N GLN A 291 -8.19 25.31 2.57
CA GLN A 291 -9.44 24.58 2.40
C GLN A 291 -9.22 23.12 2.77
N LYS A 292 -9.93 22.63 3.80
CA LYS A 292 -9.93 21.21 4.19
C LYS A 292 -10.28 20.36 2.97
N ASN A 293 -9.50 19.37 2.66
CA ASN A 293 -9.73 18.46 1.53
C ASN A 293 -11.07 17.73 1.76
N PRO A 294 -12.09 17.94 0.90
CA PRO A 294 -13.45 17.42 1.16
C PRO A 294 -13.50 15.90 1.19
N HIS A 295 -12.64 15.25 0.43
CA HIS A 295 -12.50 13.80 0.44
C HIS A 295 -12.00 13.30 1.81
N ILE A 296 -10.94 13.89 2.36
CA ILE A 296 -10.39 13.53 3.68
C ILE A 296 -11.41 13.81 4.78
N GLN A 297 -12.15 14.92 4.68
CA GLN A 297 -13.23 15.22 5.62
C GLN A 297 -14.35 14.18 5.57
N SER A 298 -14.68 13.67 4.37
CA SER A 298 -15.67 12.61 4.21
C SER A 298 -15.18 11.27 4.80
N VAL A 299 -13.90 10.94 4.65
CA VAL A 299 -13.27 9.78 5.29
C VAL A 299 -13.34 9.93 6.82
N ALA A 300 -12.97 11.09 7.35
CA ALA A 300 -13.03 11.37 8.79
C ALA A 300 -14.46 11.22 9.34
N ASN A 301 -15.45 11.83 8.70
CA ASN A 301 -16.85 11.73 9.11
C ASN A 301 -17.38 10.30 9.07
N SER A 302 -17.00 9.54 8.04
CA SER A 302 -17.37 8.12 7.92
C SER A 302 -16.74 7.29 9.04
N THR A 303 -15.49 7.55 9.36
CA THR A 303 -14.75 6.90 10.46
C THR A 303 -15.40 7.21 11.80
N ILE A 304 -15.71 8.47 12.10
CA ILE A 304 -16.38 8.90 13.34
C ILE A 304 -17.76 8.26 13.46
N GLY A 305 -18.53 8.25 12.36
CA GLY A 305 -19.84 7.58 12.34
C GLY A 305 -19.75 6.07 12.59
N TRP A 306 -18.67 5.46 12.13
CA TRP A 306 -18.38 4.04 12.34
C TRP A 306 -18.02 3.72 13.80
N THR A 307 -17.12 4.49 14.40
CA THR A 307 -16.72 4.27 15.80
C THR A 307 -17.90 4.45 16.76
N ARG A 308 -18.78 5.42 16.50
CA ARG A 308 -20.05 5.56 17.24
C ARG A 308 -20.98 4.36 17.05
N TYR A 309 -21.06 3.80 15.85
CA TYR A 309 -21.83 2.58 15.59
C TYR A 309 -21.29 1.38 16.38
N LEU A 310 -19.98 1.29 16.59
CA LEU A 310 -19.34 0.28 17.42
C LEU A 310 -19.53 0.53 18.92
N GLY A 311 -20.07 1.67 19.32
CA GLY A 311 -20.30 2.03 20.72
C GLY A 311 -19.11 2.73 21.40
N TRP A 312 -18.22 3.30 20.62
CA TRP A 312 -17.02 4.02 21.09
C TRP A 312 -17.25 5.52 21.21
#